data_77b7f161f7436dbc567c9c697da26a30
#
_entry.id   77b7f161f7436dbc567c9c697da26a30
#
_cell.length_a   1.000
_cell.length_b   1.000
_cell.length_c   1.000
_cell.angle_alpha   90.00
_cell.angle_beta   90.00
_cell.angle_gamma   90.00
#
_symmetry.space_group_name_H-M   'P 1'
#
loop_
_entity.id
_entity.type
_entity.pdbx_description
1 polymer ?
#
loop_
_entity_poly.entity_id
_entity_poly.type
_entity_poly.pdbx_seq_one_letter_code
_entity_poly.pdbx_strand_id
1 'polypeptide(L)'
;MKMFLDVMYDDTKNARKVKSSDYNNEGKYPIIDQGSKLIYGYTDELDGLYTDVPVIIFGDHTRRFKLIEEPFFIGADGTKVLKLRSLAYDYKFIYYYLLHQNIPDTGYNRHFKWVKEIEFPEIAHSIQCSIVKKLELLNNLISTKNELLRSLDVLIKSRFVELFGDIDCNTKNWPIITLENLAELITDGEHSTPKRCNEGIYLLSARNILNHSLKLDDVDYIDETEYSRISKRVIPKAGDILLSCSGSVGRCCVVPLEIKFQLVRSVALIRFKSDITPIFAEYMITSDWFQRQINSLKTASSQANLFQGRIKKLKGFVPDIYLQYEFIKVVNQINKLKFVQIVYN
;
A
#
# COMPACT_ATOMS: atom_id res chain seq x y z
N MET A 1 -25.94 29.54 -0.34
CA MET A 1 -25.89 28.08 -0.08
C MET A 1 -27.28 27.51 -0.28
N LYS A 2 -27.40 26.31 -0.84
CA LYS A 2 -28.66 25.59 -1.02
C LYS A 2 -28.61 24.26 -0.29
N MET A 3 -29.70 23.86 0.33
CA MET A 3 -29.79 22.57 1.04
C MET A 3 -29.77 21.40 0.06
N PHE A 4 -29.42 20.21 0.56
CA PHE A 4 -29.42 18.96 -0.24
C PHE A 4 -30.70 18.79 -1.06
N LEU A 5 -31.87 18.95 -0.45
CA LEU A 5 -33.17 18.75 -1.12
C LEU A 5 -33.48 19.74 -2.23
N ASP A 6 -32.79 20.90 -2.25
CA ASP A 6 -32.91 21.89 -3.33
C ASP A 6 -32.04 21.52 -4.53
N VAL A 7 -30.97 20.76 -4.31
CA VAL A 7 -29.96 20.43 -5.32
C VAL A 7 -30.12 18.98 -5.81
N MET A 8 -30.40 18.05 -4.91
CA MET A 8 -30.43 16.61 -5.18
C MET A 8 -31.68 15.93 -4.64
N TYR A 9 -31.96 14.72 -5.12
CA TYR A 9 -32.98 13.84 -4.59
C TYR A 9 -32.56 12.38 -4.63
N ASP A 10 -33.18 11.54 -3.77
CA ASP A 10 -33.00 10.09 -3.70
C ASP A 10 -33.90 9.41 -4.74
N ASP A 11 -33.29 8.81 -5.76
CA ASP A 11 -33.99 8.08 -6.83
C ASP A 11 -33.82 6.56 -6.70
N THR A 12 -33.36 6.07 -5.55
CA THR A 12 -33.11 4.65 -5.30
C THR A 12 -34.30 3.74 -5.62
N LYS A 13 -35.53 4.24 -5.49
CA LYS A 13 -36.77 3.48 -5.77
C LYS A 13 -36.85 3.01 -7.23
N ASN A 14 -36.23 3.73 -8.16
CA ASN A 14 -36.25 3.44 -9.60
C ASN A 14 -35.09 2.49 -10.02
N ALA A 15 -34.18 2.15 -9.09
CA ALA A 15 -33.07 1.25 -9.35
C ALA A 15 -33.37 -0.15 -8.81
N ARG A 16 -33.28 -1.16 -9.68
CA ARG A 16 -33.45 -2.57 -9.27
C ARG A 16 -32.23 -3.08 -8.56
N LYS A 17 -32.43 -3.78 -7.44
CA LYS A 17 -31.39 -4.47 -6.70
C LYS A 17 -31.16 -5.87 -7.25
N VAL A 18 -29.89 -6.22 -7.44
CA VAL A 18 -29.44 -7.58 -7.73
C VAL A 18 -28.88 -8.21 -6.45
N LYS A 19 -29.24 -9.47 -6.20
CA LYS A 19 -28.72 -10.19 -5.02
C LYS A 19 -27.24 -10.56 -5.23
N SER A 20 -26.45 -10.56 -4.18
CA SER A 20 -25.03 -10.88 -4.26
C SER A 20 -24.74 -12.30 -4.77
N SER A 21 -25.69 -13.24 -4.60
CA SER A 21 -25.62 -14.58 -5.19
C SER A 21 -25.64 -14.59 -6.71
N ASP A 22 -26.16 -13.54 -7.32
CA ASP A 22 -26.44 -13.44 -8.75
C ASP A 22 -25.39 -12.57 -9.48
N TYR A 23 -24.29 -12.21 -8.78
CA TYR A 23 -23.19 -11.45 -9.38
C TYR A 23 -22.28 -12.37 -10.20
N ASN A 24 -22.08 -12.01 -11.46
CA ASN A 24 -21.10 -12.64 -12.32
C ASN A 24 -19.76 -11.88 -12.28
N ASN A 25 -18.66 -12.59 -12.57
CA ASN A 25 -17.35 -11.96 -12.68
C ASN A 25 -17.23 -11.11 -13.96
N GLU A 26 -18.01 -11.45 -15.00
CA GLU A 26 -18.07 -10.78 -16.29
C GLU A 26 -19.52 -10.66 -16.71
N GLY A 27 -19.85 -9.68 -17.56
CA GLY A 27 -21.18 -9.43 -18.09
C GLY A 27 -21.31 -8.04 -18.69
N LYS A 28 -22.47 -7.74 -19.25
CA LYS A 28 -22.69 -6.51 -20.02
C LYS A 28 -22.88 -5.27 -19.12
N TYR A 29 -23.55 -5.42 -17.99
CA TYR A 29 -23.91 -4.30 -17.12
C TYR A 29 -23.27 -4.45 -15.75
N PRO A 30 -22.61 -3.38 -15.26
CA PRO A 30 -21.99 -3.41 -13.95
C PRO A 30 -23.03 -3.37 -12.82
N ILE A 31 -22.71 -4.05 -11.72
CA ILE A 31 -23.44 -3.98 -10.47
C ILE A 31 -22.65 -3.10 -9.51
N ILE A 32 -23.27 -1.99 -9.09
CA ILE A 32 -22.67 -0.99 -8.21
C ILE A 32 -23.20 -1.18 -6.79
N ASP A 33 -22.29 -1.37 -5.85
CA ASP A 33 -22.59 -1.56 -4.43
C ASP A 33 -22.04 -0.41 -3.59
N GLN A 34 -22.44 -0.34 -2.32
CA GLN A 34 -21.98 0.67 -1.36
C GLN A 34 -20.49 0.56 -0.96
N GLY A 35 -19.81 -0.55 -1.21
CA GLY A 35 -18.45 -0.82 -0.73
C GLY A 35 -17.37 -0.02 -1.46
N SER A 36 -16.10 -0.42 -1.27
CA SER A 36 -14.93 0.35 -1.73
C SER A 36 -14.64 0.25 -3.22
N LYS A 37 -15.00 -0.87 -3.85
CA LYS A 37 -14.80 -1.08 -5.30
C LYS A 37 -15.85 -0.28 -6.09
N LEU A 38 -15.48 0.17 -7.28
CA LEU A 38 -16.44 0.80 -8.19
C LEU A 38 -17.49 -0.23 -8.65
N ILE A 39 -17.05 -1.38 -9.13
CA ILE A 39 -17.87 -2.48 -9.63
C ILE A 39 -17.68 -3.69 -8.72
N TYR A 40 -18.77 -4.36 -8.35
CA TYR A 40 -18.79 -5.54 -7.49
C TYR A 40 -19.11 -6.84 -8.24
N GLY A 41 -19.67 -6.73 -9.41
CA GLY A 41 -20.01 -7.82 -10.31
C GLY A 41 -20.70 -7.31 -11.55
N TYR A 42 -21.15 -8.20 -12.38
CA TYR A 42 -21.83 -7.92 -13.63
C TYR A 42 -23.08 -8.78 -13.77
N THR A 43 -23.98 -8.34 -14.66
CA THR A 43 -25.15 -9.12 -15.11
C THR A 43 -25.44 -8.84 -16.58
N ASP A 44 -26.08 -9.79 -17.25
CA ASP A 44 -26.59 -9.62 -18.62
C ASP A 44 -28.10 -9.33 -18.67
N GLU A 45 -28.73 -9.19 -17.49
CA GLU A 45 -30.13 -8.83 -17.40
C GLU A 45 -30.40 -7.42 -17.97
N LEU A 46 -31.57 -7.25 -18.56
CA LEU A 46 -32.03 -5.94 -19.07
C LEU A 46 -33.16 -5.37 -18.21
N ASP A 47 -33.96 -6.25 -17.62
CA ASP A 47 -35.09 -5.83 -16.81
C ASP A 47 -34.64 -5.12 -15.53
N GLY A 48 -35.09 -3.87 -15.37
CA GLY A 48 -34.69 -3.02 -14.23
C GLY A 48 -33.31 -2.38 -14.33
N LEU A 49 -32.67 -2.41 -15.51
CA LEU A 49 -31.48 -1.64 -15.78
C LEU A 49 -31.72 -0.14 -15.55
N TYR A 50 -30.89 0.47 -14.71
CA TYR A 50 -30.95 1.90 -14.47
C TYR A 50 -30.16 2.64 -15.56
N THR A 51 -30.91 3.39 -16.41
CA THR A 51 -30.34 4.06 -17.60
C THR A 51 -30.30 5.58 -17.48
N ASP A 52 -30.98 6.17 -16.48
CA ASP A 52 -31.04 7.63 -16.30
C ASP A 52 -29.78 8.15 -15.60
N VAL A 53 -28.66 8.07 -16.29
CA VAL A 53 -27.30 8.51 -15.85
C VAL A 53 -26.96 9.88 -16.45
N PRO A 54 -26.02 10.65 -15.87
CA PRO A 54 -25.20 10.34 -14.71
C PRO A 54 -25.94 10.40 -13.38
N VAL A 55 -25.40 9.68 -12.37
CA VAL A 55 -25.90 9.69 -10.98
C VAL A 55 -24.74 9.64 -10.00
N ILE A 56 -25.01 10.04 -8.74
CA ILE A 56 -24.05 9.83 -7.65
C ILE A 56 -24.62 8.72 -6.74
N ILE A 57 -23.86 7.66 -6.58
CA ILE A 57 -24.16 6.60 -5.62
C ILE A 57 -23.60 6.99 -4.26
N PHE A 58 -24.39 6.80 -3.20
CA PHE A 58 -23.94 6.92 -1.82
C PHE A 58 -24.11 5.60 -1.06
N GLY A 59 -23.07 5.14 -0.41
CA GLY A 59 -23.10 3.97 0.48
C GLY A 59 -23.49 4.37 1.89
N ASP A 60 -24.71 4.02 2.31
CA ASP A 60 -25.33 4.46 3.56
C ASP A 60 -24.59 3.94 4.82
N HIS A 61 -23.92 2.77 4.72
CA HIS A 61 -23.08 2.22 5.79
C HIS A 61 -21.59 2.52 5.63
N THR A 62 -21.14 2.76 4.39
CA THR A 62 -19.72 2.94 4.07
C THR A 62 -19.32 4.40 3.93
N ARG A 63 -20.28 5.31 3.84
CA ARG A 63 -20.11 6.77 3.64
C ARG A 63 -19.35 7.13 2.36
N ARG A 64 -19.37 6.23 1.35
CA ARG A 64 -18.62 6.41 0.10
C ARG A 64 -19.52 6.96 -0.98
N PHE A 65 -19.01 7.92 -1.75
CA PHE A 65 -19.64 8.42 -2.96
C PHE A 65 -18.97 7.82 -4.20
N LYS A 66 -19.77 7.57 -5.24
CA LYS A 66 -19.29 7.12 -6.56
C LYS A 66 -20.09 7.87 -7.63
N LEU A 67 -19.42 8.39 -8.65
CA LEU A 67 -20.07 8.93 -9.84
C LEU A 67 -20.23 7.81 -10.86
N ILE A 68 -21.45 7.61 -11.37
CA ILE A 68 -21.76 6.58 -12.37
C ILE A 68 -22.32 7.28 -13.60
N GLU A 69 -21.66 7.07 -14.73
CA GLU A 69 -21.96 7.72 -16.01
C GLU A 69 -22.52 6.72 -17.06
N GLU A 70 -22.51 5.41 -16.74
CA GLU A 70 -23.02 4.34 -17.62
C GLU A 70 -24.17 3.58 -16.95
N PRO A 71 -25.07 2.96 -17.74
CA PRO A 71 -26.17 2.15 -17.22
C PRO A 71 -25.69 1.04 -16.27
N PHE A 72 -26.41 0.82 -15.18
CA PHE A 72 -25.97 -0.07 -14.11
C PHE A 72 -27.14 -0.68 -13.32
N PHE A 73 -26.83 -1.67 -12.48
CA PHE A 73 -27.72 -2.16 -11.42
C PHE A 73 -27.13 -1.81 -10.05
N ILE A 74 -28.01 -1.65 -9.05
CA ILE A 74 -27.54 -1.54 -7.66
C ILE A 74 -27.47 -2.93 -7.01
N GLY A 75 -26.48 -3.08 -6.12
CA GLY A 75 -26.26 -4.30 -5.35
C GLY A 75 -26.92 -4.27 -3.98
N ALA A 76 -26.09 -4.25 -2.93
CA ALA A 76 -26.53 -4.43 -1.54
C ALA A 76 -27.49 -3.37 -1.02
N ASP A 77 -28.17 -3.71 0.08
CA ASP A 77 -28.93 -2.75 0.87
C ASP A 77 -28.02 -1.62 1.38
N GLY A 78 -28.59 -0.41 1.44
CA GLY A 78 -27.84 0.79 1.83
C GLY A 78 -27.16 1.50 0.67
N THR A 79 -27.34 1.05 -0.57
CA THR A 79 -26.92 1.79 -1.78
C THR A 79 -27.99 2.81 -2.13
N LYS A 80 -27.64 4.10 -2.15
CA LYS A 80 -28.50 5.21 -2.51
C LYS A 80 -28.13 5.75 -3.89
N VAL A 81 -29.15 5.99 -4.74
CA VAL A 81 -28.99 6.63 -6.05
C VAL A 81 -29.43 8.08 -5.93
N LEU A 82 -28.49 9.01 -6.15
CA LEU A 82 -28.71 10.44 -5.98
C LEU A 82 -28.66 11.15 -7.33
N LYS A 83 -29.71 11.93 -7.63
CA LYS A 83 -29.83 12.72 -8.85
C LYS A 83 -29.88 14.21 -8.58
N LEU A 84 -29.37 14.99 -9.54
CA LEU A 84 -29.52 16.44 -9.53
C LEU A 84 -30.93 16.86 -9.94
N ARG A 85 -31.47 17.91 -9.30
CA ARG A 85 -32.74 18.51 -9.63
C ARG A 85 -32.67 19.52 -10.77
N SER A 86 -31.48 20.03 -11.06
CA SER A 86 -31.29 21.13 -11.99
C SER A 86 -29.98 21.01 -12.74
N LEU A 87 -29.97 21.36 -14.01
CA LEU A 87 -28.77 21.51 -14.85
C LEU A 87 -27.88 22.71 -14.46
N ALA A 88 -28.30 23.51 -13.46
CA ALA A 88 -27.44 24.56 -12.90
C ALA A 88 -26.20 24.00 -12.19
N TYR A 89 -26.21 22.72 -11.85
CA TYR A 89 -25.09 22.00 -11.23
C TYR A 89 -24.52 20.94 -12.17
N ASP A 90 -23.19 20.86 -12.18
CA ASP A 90 -22.43 19.81 -12.85
C ASP A 90 -22.29 18.59 -11.94
N TYR A 91 -22.52 17.36 -12.45
CA TYR A 91 -22.43 16.14 -11.66
C TYR A 91 -21.04 15.87 -11.09
N LYS A 92 -19.99 16.14 -11.86
CA LYS A 92 -18.60 15.97 -11.40
C LYS A 92 -18.24 16.98 -10.32
N PHE A 93 -18.72 18.23 -10.49
CA PHE A 93 -18.53 19.26 -9.46
C PHE A 93 -19.18 18.85 -8.14
N ILE A 94 -20.44 18.42 -8.16
CA ILE A 94 -21.14 17.93 -6.97
C ILE A 94 -20.48 16.69 -6.39
N TYR A 95 -20.04 15.74 -7.22
CA TYR A 95 -19.30 14.57 -6.78
C TYR A 95 -18.01 14.94 -6.03
N TYR A 96 -17.17 15.80 -6.60
CA TYR A 96 -15.96 16.27 -5.92
C TYR A 96 -16.26 17.06 -4.65
N TYR A 97 -17.33 17.87 -4.66
CA TYR A 97 -17.76 18.58 -3.47
C TYR A 97 -18.17 17.63 -2.34
N LEU A 98 -18.93 16.57 -2.67
CA LEU A 98 -19.37 15.56 -1.71
C LEU A 98 -18.19 14.73 -1.15
N LEU A 99 -17.19 14.44 -1.96
CA LEU A 99 -15.97 13.75 -1.49
C LEU A 99 -15.20 14.55 -0.42
N HIS A 100 -15.38 15.85 -0.39
CA HIS A 100 -14.73 16.77 0.58
C HIS A 100 -15.55 16.97 1.86
N GLN A 101 -16.78 16.45 1.90
CA GLN A 101 -17.62 16.58 3.08
C GLN A 101 -17.24 15.55 4.15
N ASN A 102 -17.21 16.00 5.38
CA ASN A 102 -16.97 15.12 6.53
C ASN A 102 -18.31 14.49 6.97
N ILE A 103 -18.57 13.26 6.59
CA ILE A 103 -19.71 12.47 7.09
C ILE A 103 -19.27 11.78 8.40
N PRO A 104 -19.90 12.10 9.55
CA PRO A 104 -19.53 11.54 10.85
C PRO A 104 -19.55 10.01 10.85
N ASP A 105 -18.52 9.39 11.45
CA ASP A 105 -18.52 7.94 11.70
C ASP A 105 -19.28 7.64 13.00
N THR A 106 -20.45 7.05 12.86
CA THR A 106 -21.26 6.63 14.03
C THR A 106 -21.34 5.11 14.16
N GLY A 107 -20.36 4.38 13.61
CA GLY A 107 -20.32 2.93 13.56
C GLY A 107 -21.25 2.33 12.49
N TYR A 108 -21.74 1.12 12.71
CA TYR A 108 -22.62 0.43 11.75
C TYR A 108 -24.04 1.01 11.79
N ASN A 109 -24.18 2.24 11.30
CA ASN A 109 -25.42 2.99 11.22
C ASN A 109 -25.71 3.44 9.80
N ARG A 110 -26.92 3.98 9.58
CA ARG A 110 -27.29 4.66 8.32
C ARG A 110 -26.86 6.12 8.39
N HIS A 111 -26.05 6.54 7.41
CA HIS A 111 -25.42 7.87 7.38
C HIS A 111 -26.10 8.86 6.41
N PHE A 112 -27.08 8.42 5.63
CA PHE A 112 -27.75 9.28 4.63
C PHE A 112 -28.41 10.53 5.25
N LYS A 113 -28.80 10.47 6.52
CA LYS A 113 -29.31 11.65 7.25
C LYS A 113 -28.30 12.82 7.23
N TRP A 114 -27.00 12.54 7.38
CA TRP A 114 -25.95 13.56 7.37
C TRP A 114 -25.71 14.12 5.97
N VAL A 115 -25.90 13.32 4.93
CA VAL A 115 -25.84 13.80 3.53
C VAL A 115 -26.95 14.81 3.23
N LYS A 116 -28.13 14.62 3.82
CA LYS A 116 -29.26 15.56 3.66
C LYS A 116 -29.05 16.92 4.34
N GLU A 117 -28.09 17.02 5.26
CA GLU A 117 -27.74 18.27 5.95
C GLU A 117 -26.65 19.06 5.22
N ILE A 118 -26.10 18.50 4.12
CA ILE A 118 -25.06 19.19 3.35
C ILE A 118 -25.64 20.40 2.63
N GLU A 119 -24.96 21.51 2.76
CA GLU A 119 -25.23 22.74 2.02
C GLU A 119 -24.31 22.84 0.80
N PHE A 120 -24.87 23.18 -0.35
CA PHE A 120 -24.14 23.33 -1.61
C PHE A 120 -23.92 24.80 -1.96
N PRO A 121 -22.73 25.17 -2.46
CA PRO A 121 -22.46 26.55 -2.87
C PRO A 121 -23.19 26.88 -4.17
N GLU A 122 -23.71 28.09 -4.27
CA GLU A 122 -24.27 28.64 -5.50
C GLU A 122 -23.13 29.27 -6.32
N ILE A 123 -22.58 28.48 -7.23
CA ILE A 123 -21.47 28.87 -8.10
C ILE A 123 -21.93 28.77 -9.56
N ALA A 124 -21.58 29.77 -10.37
CA ALA A 124 -21.91 29.76 -11.80
C ALA A 124 -21.40 28.48 -12.47
N HIS A 125 -22.19 27.88 -13.34
CA HIS A 125 -21.88 26.60 -14.00
C HIS A 125 -20.52 26.63 -14.73
N SER A 126 -20.16 27.76 -15.36
CA SER A 126 -18.83 27.92 -16.01
C SER A 126 -17.67 27.81 -15.03
N ILE A 127 -17.85 28.29 -13.80
CA ILE A 127 -16.83 28.17 -12.73
C ILE A 127 -16.77 26.72 -12.25
N GLN A 128 -17.93 26.05 -12.06
CA GLN A 128 -17.96 24.63 -11.70
C GLN A 128 -17.19 23.78 -12.73
N CYS A 129 -17.44 23.96 -14.02
CA CYS A 129 -16.71 23.28 -15.10
C CYS A 129 -15.20 23.58 -15.07
N SER A 130 -14.80 24.83 -14.76
CA SER A 130 -13.40 25.17 -14.63
C SER A 130 -12.72 24.47 -13.45
N ILE A 131 -13.40 24.34 -12.31
CA ILE A 131 -12.94 23.60 -11.14
C ILE A 131 -12.79 22.12 -11.48
N VAL A 132 -13.82 21.52 -12.08
CA VAL A 132 -13.79 20.10 -12.49
C VAL A 132 -12.61 19.80 -13.40
N LYS A 133 -12.39 20.61 -14.44
CA LYS A 133 -11.25 20.44 -15.35
C LYS A 133 -9.90 20.42 -14.61
N LYS A 134 -9.71 21.32 -13.62
CA LYS A 134 -8.49 21.36 -12.83
C LYS A 134 -8.35 20.13 -11.94
N LEU A 135 -9.41 19.69 -11.29
CA LEU A 135 -9.41 18.50 -10.44
C LEU A 135 -9.14 17.22 -11.25
N GLU A 136 -9.76 17.09 -12.43
CA GLU A 136 -9.50 15.95 -13.34
C GLU A 136 -8.05 15.95 -13.82
N LEU A 137 -7.49 17.12 -14.17
CA LEU A 137 -6.07 17.22 -14.54
C LEU A 137 -5.16 16.77 -13.39
N LEU A 138 -5.42 17.22 -12.17
CA LEU A 138 -4.66 16.81 -10.98
C LEU A 138 -4.78 15.31 -10.73
N ASN A 139 -5.98 14.74 -10.80
CA ASN A 139 -6.18 13.30 -10.62
C ASN A 139 -5.43 12.48 -11.68
N ASN A 140 -5.45 12.91 -12.95
CA ASN A 140 -4.72 12.28 -14.03
C ASN A 140 -3.20 12.35 -13.80
N LEU A 141 -2.68 13.51 -13.36
CA LEU A 141 -1.27 13.65 -13.01
C LEU A 141 -0.86 12.71 -11.86
N ILE A 142 -1.68 12.61 -10.81
CA ILE A 142 -1.44 11.69 -9.68
C ILE A 142 -1.46 10.24 -10.15
N SER A 143 -2.42 9.85 -11.00
CA SER A 143 -2.51 8.49 -11.55
C SER A 143 -1.28 8.16 -12.39
N THR A 144 -0.93 9.02 -13.35
CA THR A 144 0.24 8.84 -14.22
C THR A 144 1.53 8.74 -13.41
N LYS A 145 1.68 9.59 -12.39
CA LYS A 145 2.83 9.53 -11.48
C LYS A 145 2.91 8.18 -10.74
N ASN A 146 1.79 7.70 -10.21
CA ASN A 146 1.76 6.42 -9.51
C ASN A 146 2.09 5.24 -10.45
N GLU A 147 1.62 5.30 -11.70
CA GLU A 147 1.96 4.32 -12.73
C GLU A 147 3.45 4.35 -13.08
N LEU A 148 4.04 5.55 -13.22
CA LEU A 148 5.46 5.72 -13.45
C LEU A 148 6.30 5.13 -12.30
N LEU A 149 5.95 5.42 -11.05
CA LEU A 149 6.64 4.87 -9.88
C LEU A 149 6.60 3.33 -9.87
N ARG A 150 5.43 2.73 -10.17
CA ARG A 150 5.30 1.26 -10.31
C ARG A 150 6.16 0.71 -11.45
N SER A 151 6.20 1.39 -12.59
CA SER A 151 7.02 0.99 -13.74
C SER A 151 8.51 1.02 -13.41
N LEU A 152 8.96 2.00 -12.62
CA LEU A 152 10.34 2.07 -12.13
C LEU A 152 10.67 0.90 -11.18
N ASP A 153 9.72 0.46 -10.33
CA ASP A 153 9.89 -0.74 -9.51
C ASP A 153 10.00 -2.02 -10.35
N VAL A 154 9.16 -2.14 -11.38
CA VAL A 154 9.22 -3.25 -12.34
C VAL A 154 10.55 -3.26 -13.08
N LEU A 155 11.06 -2.10 -13.48
CA LEU A 155 12.36 -1.99 -14.17
C LEU A 155 13.51 -2.51 -13.30
N ILE A 156 13.54 -2.19 -11.99
CA ILE A 156 14.56 -2.74 -11.08
C ILE A 156 14.46 -4.27 -11.03
N LYS A 157 13.25 -4.82 -10.88
CA LYS A 157 13.04 -6.28 -10.86
C LYS A 157 13.48 -6.94 -12.16
N SER A 158 13.14 -6.36 -13.30
CA SER A 158 13.54 -6.86 -14.62
C SER A 158 15.06 -6.85 -14.78
N ARG A 159 15.72 -5.78 -14.34
CA ARG A 159 17.19 -5.69 -14.37
C ARG A 159 17.86 -6.70 -13.44
N PHE A 160 17.24 -6.98 -12.27
CA PHE A 160 17.71 -8.03 -11.38
C PHE A 160 17.69 -9.39 -12.08
N VAL A 161 16.58 -9.75 -12.72
CA VAL A 161 16.46 -11.03 -13.46
C VAL A 161 17.40 -11.07 -14.67
N GLU A 162 17.57 -9.99 -15.40
CA GLU A 162 18.49 -9.91 -16.54
C GLU A 162 19.93 -10.19 -16.14
N LEU A 163 20.40 -9.56 -15.05
CA LEU A 163 21.78 -9.72 -14.57
C LEU A 163 22.02 -11.05 -13.89
N PHE A 164 21.11 -11.50 -13.03
CA PHE A 164 21.32 -12.65 -12.18
C PHE A 164 20.59 -13.92 -12.66
N GLY A 165 19.71 -13.81 -13.65
CA GLY A 165 18.95 -14.93 -14.19
C GLY A 165 17.73 -15.28 -13.34
N ASP A 166 16.99 -16.28 -13.82
CA ASP A 166 15.94 -16.93 -13.04
C ASP A 166 16.58 -17.87 -12.03
N ILE A 167 16.44 -17.56 -10.74
CA ILE A 167 17.05 -18.33 -9.65
C ILE A 167 16.28 -19.61 -9.35
N ASP A 168 15.01 -19.71 -9.71
CA ASP A 168 14.26 -20.97 -9.57
C ASP A 168 14.87 -22.07 -10.44
N CYS A 169 15.25 -21.74 -11.67
CA CYS A 169 15.95 -22.63 -12.59
C CYS A 169 17.48 -22.51 -12.48
N ASN A 170 17.96 -21.53 -11.72
CA ASN A 170 19.39 -21.18 -11.59
C ASN A 170 20.11 -21.14 -12.94
N THR A 171 19.59 -20.41 -13.88
CA THR A 171 20.04 -20.36 -15.29
C THR A 171 21.49 -19.88 -15.46
N LYS A 172 22.03 -19.19 -14.45
CA LYS A 172 23.41 -18.69 -14.42
C LYS A 172 24.37 -19.61 -13.63
N ASN A 173 23.86 -20.72 -13.06
CA ASN A 173 24.63 -21.67 -12.23
C ASN A 173 25.35 -21.01 -11.03
N TRP A 174 24.70 -20.04 -10.37
CA TRP A 174 25.25 -19.42 -9.17
C TRP A 174 25.37 -20.43 -8.03
N PRO A 175 26.41 -20.38 -7.19
CA PRO A 175 26.47 -21.15 -5.95
C PRO A 175 25.28 -20.79 -5.04
N ILE A 176 24.45 -21.78 -4.68
CA ILE A 176 23.35 -21.62 -3.75
C ILE A 176 23.84 -22.01 -2.35
N ILE A 177 23.87 -21.07 -1.44
CA ILE A 177 24.51 -21.19 -0.12
C ILE A 177 23.52 -20.73 0.96
N THR A 178 23.57 -21.35 2.15
CA THR A 178 22.71 -20.92 3.28
C THR A 178 23.14 -19.55 3.79
N LEU A 179 22.19 -18.77 4.33
CA LEU A 179 22.50 -17.46 4.90
C LEU A 179 23.52 -17.56 6.04
N GLU A 180 23.51 -18.66 6.82
CA GLU A 180 24.53 -18.89 7.86
C GLU A 180 25.95 -18.86 7.31
N ASN A 181 26.16 -19.34 6.10
CA ASN A 181 27.47 -19.34 5.44
C ASN A 181 27.76 -18.04 4.66
N LEU A 182 26.72 -17.28 4.27
CA LEU A 182 26.85 -16.00 3.57
C LEU A 182 27.04 -14.81 4.53
N ALA A 183 26.60 -14.95 5.77
CA ALA A 183 26.64 -13.88 6.76
C ALA A 183 27.82 -14.04 7.72
N GLU A 184 28.37 -12.91 8.17
CA GLU A 184 29.25 -12.83 9.33
C GLU A 184 28.46 -12.94 10.64
N LEU A 185 27.26 -12.35 10.65
CA LEU A 185 26.38 -12.30 11.81
C LEU A 185 24.91 -12.41 11.39
N ILE A 186 24.18 -13.29 12.07
CA ILE A 186 22.72 -13.33 12.05
C ILE A 186 22.27 -13.32 13.51
N THR A 187 21.58 -12.27 13.91
CA THR A 187 21.03 -12.12 15.26
C THR A 187 19.68 -11.44 15.21
N ASP A 188 18.92 -11.51 16.28
CA ASP A 188 17.70 -10.72 16.47
C ASP A 188 17.93 -9.63 17.53
N GLY A 189 16.99 -8.70 17.63
CA GLY A 189 17.05 -7.62 18.61
C GLY A 189 16.84 -8.10 20.06
N GLU A 190 16.63 -7.17 20.96
CA GLU A 190 16.49 -7.39 22.39
C GLU A 190 15.28 -8.29 22.73
N HIS A 191 15.50 -9.30 23.57
CA HIS A 191 14.47 -10.26 24.01
C HIS A 191 13.70 -9.81 25.24
N SER A 192 14.35 -9.09 26.16
CA SER A 192 13.65 -8.49 27.28
C SER A 192 12.82 -7.29 26.83
N THR A 193 11.81 -6.90 27.58
CA THR A 193 11.02 -5.71 27.27
C THR A 193 11.87 -4.47 27.57
N PRO A 194 12.29 -3.67 26.54
CA PRO A 194 13.07 -2.46 26.76
C PRO A 194 12.24 -1.39 27.50
N LYS A 195 12.93 -0.60 28.33
CA LYS A 195 12.33 0.59 28.95
C LYS A 195 12.18 1.68 27.89
N ARG A 196 10.94 2.02 27.59
CA ARG A 196 10.61 3.07 26.62
C ARG A 196 10.50 4.44 27.29
N CYS A 197 10.79 5.48 26.52
CA CYS A 197 10.60 6.88 26.86
C CYS A 197 9.86 7.63 25.73
N ASN A 198 9.50 8.88 25.95
CA ASN A 198 8.74 9.65 24.96
C ASN A 198 9.62 10.20 23.82
N GLU A 199 10.92 10.34 24.06
CA GLU A 199 11.89 10.85 23.10
C GLU A 199 13.28 10.26 23.37
N GLY A 200 14.18 10.24 22.38
CA GLY A 200 15.54 9.71 22.55
C GLY A 200 16.02 8.93 21.33
N ILE A 201 16.60 7.77 21.57
CA ILE A 201 17.14 6.89 20.53
C ILE A 201 16.04 5.97 20.03
N TYR A 202 15.94 5.79 18.72
CA TYR A 202 14.96 4.92 18.09
C TYR A 202 15.06 3.48 18.55
N LEU A 203 13.90 2.87 18.83
CA LEU A 203 13.77 1.45 19.11
C LEU A 203 12.88 0.83 18.03
N LEU A 204 13.51 0.19 17.05
CA LEU A 204 12.81 -0.34 15.89
C LEU A 204 12.24 -1.73 16.15
N SER A 205 11.04 -1.93 15.66
CA SER A 205 10.30 -3.19 15.63
C SER A 205 9.90 -3.55 14.20
N ALA A 206 9.29 -4.71 13.98
CA ALA A 206 8.85 -5.15 12.65
C ALA A 206 7.93 -4.14 11.92
N ARG A 207 7.17 -3.31 12.65
CA ARG A 207 6.32 -2.26 12.06
C ARG A 207 7.13 -1.16 11.37
N ASN A 208 8.37 -0.97 11.82
CA ASN A 208 9.27 0.06 11.30
C ASN A 208 10.06 -0.40 10.07
N ILE A 209 10.04 -1.70 9.74
CA ILE A 209 10.74 -2.26 8.60
C ILE A 209 9.79 -2.34 7.41
N LEU A 210 10.08 -1.58 6.37
CA LEU A 210 9.44 -1.68 5.06
C LEU A 210 10.44 -2.27 4.05
N ASN A 211 9.96 -2.67 2.88
CA ASN A 211 10.91 -3.03 1.82
C ASN A 211 11.62 -1.76 1.34
N HIS A 212 12.95 -1.81 1.37
CA HIS A 212 13.87 -0.75 0.92
C HIS A 212 13.83 0.54 1.75
N SER A 213 13.18 0.57 2.93
CA SER A 213 13.12 1.78 3.76
C SER A 213 12.76 1.50 5.22
N LEU A 214 13.05 2.48 6.08
CA LEU A 214 12.60 2.53 7.47
C LEU A 214 11.40 3.46 7.59
N LYS A 215 10.41 3.06 8.40
CA LYS A 215 9.28 3.90 8.81
C LYS A 215 9.55 4.46 10.20
N LEU A 216 9.80 5.77 10.30
CA LEU A 216 10.21 6.45 11.55
C LEU A 216 9.16 7.42 12.12
N ASP A 217 8.00 7.56 11.49
CA ASP A 217 6.88 8.40 11.92
C ASP A 217 6.06 7.78 13.08
N ASP A 218 6.17 6.47 13.29
CA ASP A 218 5.54 5.71 14.38
C ASP A 218 6.58 4.75 14.97
N VAL A 219 7.44 5.29 15.84
CA VAL A 219 8.58 4.58 16.41
C VAL A 219 8.63 4.76 17.93
N ASP A 220 9.06 3.73 18.65
CA ASP A 220 9.34 3.80 20.08
C ASP A 220 10.73 4.42 20.32
N TYR A 221 10.97 4.95 21.54
CA TYR A 221 12.23 5.52 21.94
C TYR A 221 12.77 4.87 23.21
N ILE A 222 14.10 4.91 23.38
CA ILE A 222 14.84 4.50 24.57
C ILE A 222 15.86 5.56 24.93
N ASP A 223 16.25 5.61 26.22
CA ASP A 223 17.31 6.48 26.71
C ASP A 223 18.73 5.91 26.44
N GLU A 224 19.76 6.70 26.69
CA GLU A 224 21.15 6.29 26.51
C GLU A 224 21.56 5.11 27.42
N THR A 225 20.99 4.98 28.60
CA THR A 225 21.28 3.90 29.55
C THR A 225 20.78 2.58 28.98
N GLU A 226 19.53 2.57 28.53
CA GLU A 226 18.89 1.41 27.93
C GLU A 226 19.55 1.06 26.57
N TYR A 227 19.89 2.06 25.78
CA TYR A 227 20.67 1.85 24.56
C TYR A 227 22.01 1.15 24.84
N SER A 228 22.76 1.63 25.84
CA SER A 228 24.03 1.04 26.22
C SER A 228 23.87 -0.41 26.71
N ARG A 229 22.77 -0.71 27.43
CA ARG A 229 22.44 -2.07 27.88
C ARG A 229 22.21 -3.02 26.70
N ILE A 230 21.36 -2.61 25.75
CA ILE A 230 20.99 -3.42 24.58
C ILE A 230 22.17 -3.57 23.62
N SER A 231 22.98 -2.52 23.47
CA SER A 231 24.14 -2.48 22.57
C SER A 231 25.24 -3.50 22.91
N LYS A 232 25.23 -4.06 24.14
CA LYS A 232 26.13 -5.18 24.51
C LYS A 232 25.87 -6.43 23.67
N ARG A 233 24.66 -6.63 23.16
CA ARG A 233 24.31 -7.76 22.29
C ARG A 233 24.74 -7.52 20.86
N VAL A 234 24.33 -6.40 20.28
CA VAL A 234 24.66 -6.01 18.91
C VAL A 234 24.48 -4.51 18.73
N ILE A 235 25.37 -3.93 17.94
CA ILE A 235 25.24 -2.56 17.44
C ILE A 235 24.99 -2.66 15.94
N PRO A 236 23.82 -2.23 15.43
CA PRO A 236 23.57 -2.16 14.00
C PRO A 236 24.58 -1.22 13.33
N LYS A 237 25.11 -1.63 12.19
CA LYS A 237 26.07 -0.86 11.38
C LYS A 237 25.45 -0.54 10.02
N ALA A 238 25.88 0.56 9.43
CA ALA A 238 25.53 0.88 8.04
C ALA A 238 25.88 -0.31 7.13
N GLY A 239 24.93 -0.68 6.26
CA GLY A 239 25.07 -1.83 5.38
C GLY A 239 24.58 -3.17 5.96
N ASP A 240 24.28 -3.26 7.27
CA ASP A 240 23.54 -4.42 7.78
C ASP A 240 22.15 -4.49 7.16
N ILE A 241 21.58 -5.69 7.04
CA ILE A 241 20.21 -5.90 6.60
C ILE A 241 19.31 -6.11 7.81
N LEU A 242 18.21 -5.37 7.87
CA LEU A 242 17.14 -5.59 8.83
C LEU A 242 16.02 -6.41 8.17
N LEU A 243 15.62 -7.50 8.80
CA LEU A 243 14.56 -8.39 8.33
C LEU A 243 13.45 -8.47 9.37
N SER A 244 12.21 -8.17 8.99
CA SER A 244 11.05 -8.30 9.87
C SER A 244 10.70 -9.77 10.10
N CYS A 245 10.60 -10.18 11.37
CA CYS A 245 10.43 -11.57 11.80
C CYS A 245 9.07 -11.89 12.40
N SER A 246 8.20 -10.90 12.65
CA SER A 246 6.84 -11.10 13.17
C SER A 246 5.86 -10.10 12.55
N GLY A 247 4.58 -10.44 12.53
CA GLY A 247 3.55 -9.64 11.87
C GLY A 247 3.76 -9.65 10.35
N SER A 248 4.23 -8.55 9.77
CA SER A 248 4.58 -8.47 8.34
C SER A 248 5.95 -9.11 8.05
N VAL A 249 6.05 -10.42 8.21
CA VAL A 249 7.29 -11.19 8.05
C VAL A 249 7.85 -11.10 6.63
N GLY A 250 9.16 -10.90 6.52
CA GLY A 250 9.90 -10.95 5.24
C GLY A 250 10.19 -9.59 4.62
N ARG A 251 9.72 -8.48 5.20
CA ARG A 251 10.15 -7.14 4.76
C ARG A 251 11.60 -6.92 5.17
N CYS A 252 12.37 -6.29 4.30
CA CYS A 252 13.75 -5.97 4.64
C CYS A 252 14.22 -4.63 4.07
N CYS A 253 15.20 -4.05 4.76
CA CYS A 253 15.89 -2.85 4.31
C CYS A 253 17.36 -2.87 4.76
N VAL A 254 18.18 -2.10 4.04
CA VAL A 254 19.57 -1.82 4.44
C VAL A 254 19.59 -0.80 5.58
N VAL A 255 20.43 -1.02 6.59
CA VAL A 255 20.70 -0.01 7.61
C VAL A 255 21.38 1.19 6.97
N PRO A 256 20.79 2.41 7.04
CA PRO A 256 21.36 3.60 6.45
C PRO A 256 22.56 4.12 7.25
N LEU A 257 23.31 5.03 6.63
CA LEU A 257 24.31 5.83 7.34
C LEU A 257 23.62 6.78 8.35
N GLU A 258 24.27 7.05 9.47
CA GLU A 258 23.94 8.16 10.39
C GLU A 258 22.68 8.02 11.26
N ILE A 259 22.04 6.85 11.35
CA ILE A 259 20.91 6.65 12.26
C ILE A 259 21.34 5.79 13.47
N LYS A 260 21.18 6.35 14.67
CA LYS A 260 21.39 5.63 15.94
C LYS A 260 20.07 4.99 16.38
N PHE A 261 20.06 3.65 16.54
CA PHE A 261 18.87 2.90 16.96
C PHE A 261 19.22 1.56 17.58
N GLN A 262 18.23 0.95 18.21
CA GLN A 262 18.29 -0.44 18.62
C GLN A 262 17.07 -1.22 18.12
N LEU A 263 17.10 -2.53 18.27
CA LEU A 263 16.12 -3.47 17.73
C LEU A 263 15.46 -4.27 18.85
N VAL A 264 14.16 -4.52 18.73
CA VAL A 264 13.47 -5.56 19.50
C VAL A 264 13.46 -6.89 18.73
N ARG A 265 13.21 -7.99 19.42
CA ARG A 265 13.27 -9.37 18.89
C ARG A 265 12.45 -9.64 17.63
N SER A 266 11.52 -8.75 17.26
CA SER A 266 10.70 -8.87 16.05
C SER A 266 11.45 -8.51 14.77
N VAL A 267 12.72 -8.06 14.88
CA VAL A 267 13.60 -7.72 13.76
C VAL A 267 14.89 -8.53 13.90
N ALA A 268 15.26 -9.23 12.82
CA ALA A 268 16.58 -9.82 12.70
C ALA A 268 17.55 -8.85 12.00
N LEU A 269 18.80 -8.91 12.41
CA LEU A 269 19.93 -8.22 11.79
C LEU A 269 20.81 -9.26 11.11
N ILE A 270 21.10 -9.03 9.83
CA ILE A 270 21.99 -9.88 9.02
C ILE A 270 23.14 -9.00 8.52
N ARG A 271 24.35 -9.35 8.89
CA ARG A 271 25.58 -8.76 8.36
C ARG A 271 26.20 -9.74 7.39
N PHE A 272 26.18 -9.40 6.12
CA PHE A 272 26.77 -10.24 5.10
C PHE A 272 28.30 -10.12 5.06
N LYS A 273 28.96 -11.14 4.51
CA LYS A 273 30.39 -11.10 4.19
C LYS A 273 30.63 -10.13 3.03
N SER A 274 31.89 -9.77 2.82
CA SER A 274 32.31 -8.75 1.85
C SER A 274 32.05 -9.09 0.38
N ASP A 275 31.75 -10.34 0.05
CA ASP A 275 31.39 -10.81 -1.29
C ASP A 275 29.90 -10.57 -1.65
N ILE A 276 29.11 -10.09 -0.68
CA ILE A 276 27.70 -9.72 -0.86
C ILE A 276 27.50 -8.24 -0.50
N THR A 277 27.13 -7.44 -1.47
CA THR A 277 26.85 -6.03 -1.23
C THR A 277 25.47 -5.85 -0.56
N PRO A 278 25.29 -4.84 0.32
CA PRO A 278 24.03 -4.62 1.05
C PRO A 278 22.82 -4.45 0.15
N ILE A 279 22.92 -3.65 -0.90
CA ILE A 279 21.80 -3.41 -1.84
C ILE A 279 21.47 -4.69 -2.60
N PHE A 280 22.46 -5.47 -3.07
CA PHE A 280 22.17 -6.75 -3.72
C PHE A 280 21.48 -7.70 -2.73
N ALA A 281 21.96 -7.81 -1.49
CA ALA A 281 21.37 -8.66 -0.45
C ALA A 281 19.91 -8.28 -0.18
N GLU A 282 19.58 -7.00 -0.11
CA GLU A 282 18.24 -6.49 0.07
C GLU A 282 17.31 -6.92 -1.07
N TYR A 283 17.73 -6.75 -2.33
CA TYR A 283 16.93 -7.17 -3.48
C TYR A 283 16.86 -8.69 -3.64
N MET A 284 17.91 -9.42 -3.28
CA MET A 284 17.86 -10.88 -3.19
C MET A 284 16.81 -11.35 -2.19
N ILE A 285 16.79 -10.77 -0.97
CA ILE A 285 15.84 -11.11 0.09
C ILE A 285 14.40 -10.71 -0.29
N THR A 286 14.20 -9.60 -0.98
CA THR A 286 12.88 -9.16 -1.43
C THR A 286 12.40 -9.83 -2.72
N SER A 287 13.24 -10.64 -3.39
CA SER A 287 12.85 -11.38 -4.58
C SER A 287 11.77 -12.44 -4.29
N ASP A 288 10.93 -12.74 -5.28
CA ASP A 288 9.87 -13.73 -5.14
C ASP A 288 10.42 -15.12 -4.78
N TRP A 289 11.58 -15.49 -5.34
CA TRP A 289 12.29 -16.74 -5.01
C TRP A 289 12.62 -16.83 -3.52
N PHE A 290 13.19 -15.78 -2.95
CA PHE A 290 13.57 -15.77 -1.53
C PHE A 290 12.33 -15.67 -0.63
N GLN A 291 11.34 -14.88 -1.01
CA GLN A 291 10.08 -14.74 -0.26
C GLN A 291 9.27 -16.04 -0.22
N ARG A 292 9.33 -16.90 -1.25
CA ARG A 292 8.74 -18.25 -1.20
C ARG A 292 9.42 -19.10 -0.12
N GLN A 293 10.74 -19.03 0.04
CA GLN A 293 11.44 -19.74 1.11
C GLN A 293 11.00 -19.24 2.49
N ILE A 294 10.91 -17.91 2.69
CA ILE A 294 10.39 -17.34 3.95
C ILE A 294 8.98 -17.86 4.22
N ASN A 295 8.10 -17.84 3.23
CA ASN A 295 6.70 -18.26 3.39
C ASN A 295 6.59 -19.73 3.76
N SER A 296 7.44 -20.61 3.23
CA SER A 296 7.48 -22.04 3.58
C SER A 296 7.97 -22.31 5.00
N LEU A 297 8.75 -21.39 5.57
CA LEU A 297 9.33 -21.52 6.90
C LEU A 297 8.58 -20.77 8.00
N LYS A 298 7.54 -20.00 7.66
CA LYS A 298 6.68 -19.34 8.65
C LYS A 298 5.95 -20.37 9.53
N THR A 299 5.72 -20.01 10.78
CA THR A 299 4.82 -20.80 11.64
C THR A 299 3.39 -20.65 11.14
N ALA A 300 2.62 -21.75 11.19
CA ALA A 300 1.18 -21.77 10.84
C ALA A 300 0.27 -21.16 11.92
N SER A 301 0.83 -20.48 12.93
CA SER A 301 0.07 -19.82 13.99
C SER A 301 -0.59 -18.53 13.49
N SER A 302 -1.63 -18.07 14.20
CA SER A 302 -2.32 -16.80 13.96
C SER A 302 -1.37 -15.58 13.91
N GLN A 303 -0.19 -15.69 14.51
CA GLN A 303 0.93 -14.77 14.38
C GLN A 303 2.09 -15.47 13.69
N ALA A 304 2.29 -15.22 12.40
CA ALA A 304 3.42 -15.75 11.66
C ALA A 304 4.74 -15.23 12.25
N ASN A 305 5.66 -16.14 12.57
CA ASN A 305 7.00 -15.81 13.08
C ASN A 305 8.08 -16.53 12.28
N LEU A 306 9.22 -15.85 12.10
CA LEU A 306 10.42 -16.39 11.47
C LEU A 306 11.57 -16.34 12.48
N PHE A 307 11.88 -17.47 13.10
CA PHE A 307 12.94 -17.55 14.12
C PHE A 307 14.32 -17.58 13.51
N GLN A 308 15.33 -17.08 14.26
CA GLN A 308 16.73 -16.99 13.85
C GLN A 308 17.29 -18.30 13.26
N GLY A 309 17.02 -19.45 13.86
CA GLY A 309 17.46 -20.74 13.36
C GLY A 309 16.86 -21.12 11.98
N ARG A 310 15.70 -20.58 11.63
CA ARG A 310 15.09 -20.74 10.30
C ARG A 310 15.69 -19.76 9.30
N ILE A 311 15.98 -18.51 9.73
CA ILE A 311 16.68 -17.51 8.91
C ILE A 311 18.03 -18.05 8.43
N LYS A 312 18.80 -18.66 9.31
CA LYS A 312 20.10 -19.27 9.01
C LYS A 312 20.03 -20.32 7.88
N LYS A 313 18.91 -21.04 7.77
CA LYS A 313 18.68 -22.09 6.76
C LYS A 313 18.18 -21.56 5.42
N LEU A 314 17.73 -20.31 5.34
CA LEU A 314 17.36 -19.69 4.07
C LEU A 314 18.57 -19.70 3.13
N LYS A 315 18.30 -19.89 1.85
CA LYS A 315 19.34 -19.98 0.83
C LYS A 315 19.42 -18.67 0.07
N GLY A 316 20.64 -18.16 -0.11
CA GLY A 316 20.97 -17.08 -1.03
C GLY A 316 21.89 -17.60 -2.14
N PHE A 317 22.30 -16.72 -3.01
CA PHE A 317 23.27 -16.98 -4.05
C PHE A 317 24.31 -15.87 -4.14
N VAL A 318 25.48 -16.18 -4.69
CA VAL A 318 26.63 -15.28 -4.75
C VAL A 318 27.01 -15.05 -6.22
N PRO A 319 26.52 -14.00 -6.85
CA PRO A 319 26.97 -13.62 -8.16
C PRO A 319 28.30 -12.87 -8.09
N ASP A 320 28.97 -12.75 -9.24
CA ASP A 320 30.17 -11.92 -9.34
C ASP A 320 29.92 -10.51 -8.79
N ILE A 321 30.86 -10.02 -8.00
CA ILE A 321 30.78 -8.71 -7.34
C ILE A 321 30.63 -7.56 -8.34
N TYR A 322 31.22 -7.70 -9.54
CA TYR A 322 31.08 -6.72 -10.60
C TYR A 322 29.62 -6.58 -11.05
N LEU A 323 28.89 -7.69 -11.22
CA LEU A 323 27.47 -7.68 -11.56
C LEU A 323 26.61 -7.06 -10.47
N GLN A 324 26.97 -7.28 -9.18
CA GLN A 324 26.31 -6.62 -8.07
C GLN A 324 26.47 -5.09 -8.16
N TYR A 325 27.67 -4.59 -8.44
CA TYR A 325 27.91 -3.16 -8.63
C TYR A 325 27.18 -2.58 -9.84
N GLU A 326 27.10 -3.31 -10.96
CA GLU A 326 26.30 -2.89 -12.11
C GLU A 326 24.81 -2.76 -11.76
N PHE A 327 24.28 -3.71 -10.98
CA PHE A 327 22.91 -3.63 -10.47
C PHE A 327 22.71 -2.42 -9.56
N ILE A 328 23.64 -2.17 -8.63
CA ILE A 328 23.59 -1.03 -7.70
C ILE A 328 23.56 0.30 -8.45
N LYS A 329 24.33 0.46 -9.51
CA LYS A 329 24.30 1.68 -10.35
C LYS A 329 22.89 1.93 -10.89
N VAL A 330 22.23 0.90 -11.42
CA VAL A 330 20.85 1.01 -11.93
C VAL A 330 19.86 1.36 -10.82
N VAL A 331 19.93 0.66 -9.69
CA VAL A 331 19.07 0.94 -8.51
C VAL A 331 19.23 2.39 -8.06
N ASN A 332 20.45 2.88 -7.93
CA ASN A 332 20.73 4.26 -7.49
C ASN A 332 20.20 5.30 -8.50
N GLN A 333 20.35 5.06 -9.81
CA GLN A 333 19.79 5.93 -10.83
C GLN A 333 18.26 5.99 -10.77
N ILE A 334 17.60 4.83 -10.64
CA ILE A 334 16.14 4.74 -10.55
C ILE A 334 15.64 5.40 -9.25
N ASN A 335 16.29 5.15 -8.11
CA ASN A 335 15.91 5.77 -6.85
C ASN A 335 16.07 7.30 -6.87
N LYS A 336 17.09 7.82 -7.56
CA LYS A 336 17.24 9.26 -7.80
C LYS A 336 16.07 9.82 -8.63
N LEU A 337 15.64 9.10 -9.68
CA LEU A 337 14.45 9.49 -10.46
C LEU A 337 13.18 9.48 -9.62
N LYS A 338 12.97 8.45 -8.80
CA LYS A 338 11.83 8.38 -7.86
C LYS A 338 11.83 9.54 -6.88
N PHE A 339 12.99 9.87 -6.30
CA PHE A 339 13.12 11.00 -5.37
C PHE A 339 12.75 12.33 -6.02
N VAL A 340 13.24 12.61 -7.24
CA VAL A 340 12.85 13.80 -8.00
C VAL A 340 11.34 13.87 -8.21
N GLN A 341 10.69 12.74 -8.54
CA GLN A 341 9.24 12.67 -8.70
C GLN A 341 8.46 12.90 -7.37
N ILE A 342 9.05 12.63 -6.22
CA ILE A 342 8.41 12.83 -4.92
C ILE A 342 8.56 14.26 -4.42
N VAL A 343 9.72 14.88 -4.61
CA VAL A 343 10.09 16.16 -3.99
C VAL A 343 9.63 17.37 -4.82
N TYR A 344 9.58 17.27 -6.15
CA TYR A 344 9.25 18.40 -7.04
C TYR A 344 7.75 18.48 -7.41
N ASN A 345 6.88 18.00 -6.56
CA ASN A 345 5.43 18.16 -6.64
C ASN A 345 4.88 18.60 -5.26
#